data_a25d97e2f95edbef3b2d113092675600
#
_entry.id   a25d97e2f95edbef3b2d113092675600
#
_cell.length_a   1.000
_cell.length_b   1.000
_cell.length_c   1.000
_cell.angle_alpha   90.00
_cell.angle_beta   90.00
_cell.angle_gamma   90.00
#
_symmetry.space_group_name_H-M   'P 1'
#
loop_
_entity.id
_entity.type
_entity.pdbx_description
1 polymer ?
#
loop_
_entity_poly.entity_id
_entity_poly.type
_entity_poly.pdbx_seq_one_letter_code
_entity_poly.pdbx_strand_id
1 'polypeptide(L)' 'IKRISKTITFLKKINPKKMEGSENIEINFSIRNNEFKFKSGKDYQTKWMIPHFFFHVTTAYNILRSNGVNLGKRDYIKF' A
#
# COMPACT_ATOMS: atom_id res chain seq x y z
N ILE A 1 4.00 -4.28 -17.63
CA ILE A 1 2.59 -4.70 -17.74
C ILE A 1 2.38 -6.10 -17.17
N LYS A 2 3.24 -7.06 -17.51
CA LYS A 2 3.16 -8.42 -16.94
C LYS A 2 3.21 -8.43 -15.42
N ARG A 3 4.04 -7.59 -14.84
CA ARG A 3 4.19 -7.47 -13.39
C ARG A 3 2.93 -6.96 -12.72
N ILE A 4 2.31 -5.95 -13.34
CA ILE A 4 1.05 -5.38 -12.85
C ILE A 4 -0.06 -6.43 -12.89
N SER A 5 -0.20 -7.11 -14.03
CA SER A 5 -1.22 -8.17 -14.20
C SER A 5 -1.03 -9.31 -13.19
N LYS A 6 0.22 -9.71 -12.95
CA LYS A 6 0.55 -10.76 -11.98
C LYS A 6 0.16 -10.35 -10.57
N THR A 7 0.44 -9.10 -10.21
CA THR A 7 0.09 -8.56 -8.89
C THR A 7 -1.42 -8.51 -8.69
N ILE A 8 -2.16 -8.03 -9.70
CA ILE A 8 -3.63 -7.99 -9.65
C ILE A 8 -4.20 -9.39 -9.48
N THR A 9 -3.69 -10.37 -10.24
CA THR A 9 -4.14 -11.76 -10.15
C THR A 9 -3.89 -12.32 -8.76
N PHE A 10 -2.72 -12.05 -8.18
CA PHE A 10 -2.37 -12.47 -6.83
C PHE A 10 -3.35 -11.88 -5.81
N LEU A 11 -3.63 -10.57 -5.91
CA LEU A 11 -4.53 -9.89 -4.98
C LEU A 11 -5.95 -10.44 -5.06
N LYS A 12 -6.43 -10.77 -6.26
CA LYS A 12 -7.77 -11.33 -6.44
C LYS A 12 -7.95 -12.71 -5.82
N LYS A 13 -6.86 -13.45 -5.62
CA LYS A 13 -6.90 -14.78 -5.00
C LYS A 13 -7.00 -14.72 -3.49
N ILE A 14 -6.75 -13.57 -2.89
CA ILE A 14 -6.78 -13.43 -1.43
C ILE A 14 -8.23 -13.48 -0.95
N ASN A 15 -8.50 -14.40 -0.02
CA ASN A 15 -9.81 -14.51 0.61
C ASN A 15 -9.89 -13.54 1.77
N PRO A 16 -10.78 -12.52 1.72
CA PRO A 16 -10.92 -11.55 2.80
C PRO A 16 -11.24 -12.19 4.15
N LYS A 17 -11.93 -13.32 4.16
CA LYS A 17 -12.27 -14.03 5.40
C LYS A 17 -11.05 -14.51 6.17
N LYS A 18 -9.95 -14.82 5.47
CA LYS A 18 -8.70 -15.23 6.10
C LYS A 18 -8.00 -14.10 6.82
N MET A 19 -8.41 -12.86 6.56
CA MET A 19 -7.84 -11.68 7.20
C MET A 19 -8.62 -11.23 8.42
N GLU A 20 -9.74 -11.87 8.73
CA GLU A 20 -10.51 -11.55 9.93
C GLU A 20 -9.67 -11.81 11.18
N GLY A 21 -9.67 -10.85 12.11
CA GLY A 21 -8.87 -10.92 13.32
C GLY A 21 -7.42 -10.49 13.14
N SER A 22 -6.98 -10.20 11.92
CA SER A 22 -5.60 -9.79 11.67
C SER A 22 -5.23 -8.45 12.32
N GLU A 23 -6.23 -7.64 12.64
CA GLU A 23 -6.03 -6.37 13.34
C GLU A 23 -5.43 -6.55 14.74
N ASN A 24 -5.54 -7.75 15.30
CA ASN A 24 -5.02 -8.07 16.62
C ASN A 24 -3.71 -8.87 16.60
N ILE A 25 -3.20 -9.19 15.41
CA ILE A 25 -2.00 -10.00 15.25
C ILE A 25 -0.77 -9.10 15.25
N GLU A 26 0.24 -9.47 16.04
CA GLU A 26 1.53 -8.79 16.05
C GLU A 26 2.23 -8.95 14.70
N ILE A 27 2.77 -7.86 14.18
CA ILE A 27 3.48 -7.84 12.89
C ILE A 27 4.93 -7.48 13.13
N ASN A 28 5.84 -8.34 12.68
CA ASN A 28 7.28 -8.12 12.78
C ASN A 28 7.93 -8.44 11.44
N PHE A 29 8.81 -7.56 10.98
CA PHE A 29 9.59 -7.80 9.78
C PHE A 29 10.87 -6.98 9.82
N SER A 30 11.82 -7.31 8.94
CA SER A 30 13.04 -6.52 8.81
C SER A 30 13.28 -6.16 7.36
N ILE A 31 13.82 -4.95 7.16
CA ILE A 31 14.21 -4.43 5.85
C ILE A 31 15.64 -3.89 6.00
N ARG A 32 16.57 -4.46 5.25
CA ARG A 32 17.97 -4.01 5.25
C ARG A 32 18.57 -3.88 6.65
N ASN A 33 18.42 -4.91 7.48
CA ASN A 33 18.90 -4.98 8.87
C ASN A 33 18.14 -4.07 9.85
N ASN A 34 17.09 -3.38 9.41
CA ASN A 34 16.21 -2.62 10.30
C ASN A 34 15.02 -3.47 10.67
N GLU A 35 14.79 -3.65 11.95
CA GLU A 35 13.63 -4.38 12.45
C GLU A 35 12.45 -3.46 12.67
N PHE A 36 11.29 -3.90 12.20
CA PHE A 36 10.03 -3.18 12.38
C PHE A 36 9.08 -4.08 13.15
N LYS A 37 8.57 -3.57 14.27
CA LYS A 37 7.65 -4.30 15.14
C LYS A 37 6.39 -3.49 15.37
N PHE A 38 5.24 -4.12 15.15
CA PHE A 38 3.95 -3.50 15.37
C PHE A 38 3.14 -4.39 16.29
N LYS A 39 2.53 -3.79 17.31
CA LYS A 39 1.76 -4.53 18.33
C LYS A 39 0.59 -5.30 17.73
N SER A 40 0.03 -4.81 16.66
CA SER A 40 -1.16 -5.40 16.03
C SER A 40 -1.19 -5.08 14.55
N GLY A 41 -2.02 -5.82 13.81
CA GLY A 41 -2.26 -5.52 12.41
C GLY A 41 -2.84 -4.13 12.20
N LYS A 42 -3.67 -3.64 13.15
CA LYS A 42 -4.21 -2.29 13.12
C LYS A 42 -3.09 -1.24 13.22
N ASP A 43 -2.14 -1.43 14.12
CA ASP A 43 -0.98 -0.56 14.26
C ASP A 43 -0.14 -0.56 12.99
N TYR A 44 0.12 -1.74 12.41
CA TYR A 44 0.84 -1.86 11.14
C TYR A 44 0.11 -1.10 10.03
N GLN A 45 -1.20 -1.26 9.94
CA GLN A 45 -2.01 -0.61 8.92
C GLN A 45 -1.94 0.92 9.02
N THR A 46 -2.09 1.47 10.21
CA THR A 46 -2.16 2.93 10.41
C THR A 46 -0.80 3.61 10.39
N LYS A 47 0.24 2.96 10.92
CA LYS A 47 1.56 3.56 11.06
C LYS A 47 2.50 3.26 9.90
N TRP A 48 2.27 2.18 9.19
CA TRP A 48 3.14 1.76 8.10
C TRP A 48 2.43 1.65 6.77
N MET A 49 1.43 0.76 6.66
CA MET A 49 0.82 0.40 5.39
C MET A 49 0.18 1.60 4.68
N ILE A 50 -0.68 2.34 5.38
CA ILE A 50 -1.39 3.47 4.78
C ILE A 50 -0.43 4.60 4.40
N PRO A 51 0.45 5.08 5.30
CA PRO A 51 1.42 6.10 4.93
C PRO A 51 2.35 5.66 3.80
N HIS A 52 2.79 4.40 3.83
CA HIS A 52 3.67 3.84 2.81
C HIS A 52 3.00 3.83 1.44
N PHE A 53 1.76 3.37 1.39
CA PHE A 53 0.97 3.34 0.15
C PHE A 53 0.80 4.74 -0.44
N PHE A 54 0.36 5.70 0.38
CA PHE A 54 0.14 7.06 -0.11
C PHE A 54 1.43 7.76 -0.51
N PHE A 55 2.53 7.47 0.17
CA PHE A 55 3.82 8.00 -0.24
C PHE A 55 4.14 7.59 -1.69
N HIS A 56 4.00 6.31 -2.01
CA HIS A 56 4.31 5.83 -3.36
C HIS A 56 3.33 6.34 -4.40
N VAL A 57 2.04 6.36 -4.09
CA VAL A 57 1.02 6.85 -5.03
C VAL A 57 1.22 8.34 -5.32
N THR A 58 1.42 9.14 -4.29
CA THR A 58 1.63 10.59 -4.44
C THR A 58 2.90 10.88 -5.22
N THR A 59 3.96 10.13 -4.94
CA THR A 59 5.23 10.28 -5.67
C THR A 59 5.04 9.96 -7.15
N ALA A 60 4.34 8.89 -7.48
CA ALA A 60 4.05 8.52 -8.86
C ALA A 60 3.26 9.61 -9.58
N TYR A 61 2.24 10.16 -8.93
CA TYR A 61 1.47 11.28 -9.47
C TYR A 61 2.34 12.48 -9.80
N ASN A 62 3.22 12.86 -8.86
CA ASN A 62 4.09 14.01 -9.03
C ASN A 62 5.07 13.83 -10.18
N ILE A 63 5.64 12.62 -10.30
CA ILE A 63 6.56 12.30 -11.39
C ILE A 63 5.82 12.38 -12.74
N LEU A 64 4.64 11.79 -12.82
CA LEU A 64 3.86 11.79 -14.05
C LEU A 64 3.45 13.22 -14.47
N ARG A 65 2.99 14.02 -13.52
CA ARG A 65 2.61 15.40 -13.80
C ARG A 65 3.78 16.24 -14.27
N SER A 66 4.93 16.10 -13.63
CA SER A 66 6.13 16.84 -14.03
C SER A 66 6.64 16.45 -15.41
N ASN A 67 6.25 15.29 -15.90
CA ASN A 67 6.58 14.80 -17.25
C ASN A 67 5.46 15.05 -18.26
N GLY A 68 4.49 15.88 -17.92
CA GLY A 68 3.48 16.35 -18.87
C GLY A 68 2.21 15.51 -18.95
N VAL A 69 2.05 14.50 -18.08
CA VAL A 69 0.82 13.73 -18.04
C VAL A 69 -0.30 14.60 -17.44
N ASN A 70 -1.43 14.64 -18.11
CA ASN A 70 -2.57 15.46 -17.69
C ASN A 70 -3.30 14.80 -16.52
N LEU A 71 -2.76 15.01 -15.32
CA LEU A 71 -3.33 14.52 -14.07
C LEU A 71 -3.56 15.68 -13.11
N GLY A 72 -4.62 15.61 -12.33
CA GLY A 72 -4.91 16.60 -11.31
C GLY A 72 -5.50 15.97 -10.06
N LYS A 73 -5.78 16.81 -9.09
CA LYS A 73 -6.34 16.37 -7.81
C LYS A 73 -7.64 15.58 -7.99
N ARG A 74 -8.44 15.93 -8.97
CA ARG A 74 -9.72 15.24 -9.24
C ARG A 74 -9.55 13.82 -9.74
N ASP A 75 -8.42 13.51 -10.35
CA ASP A 75 -8.12 12.13 -10.76
C ASP A 75 -7.74 11.28 -9.56
N TYR A 76 -7.16 11.90 -8.56
CA TYR A 76 -6.74 11.25 -7.32
C TYR A 76 -7.90 11.14 -6.33
N ILE A 77 -8.60 12.25 -6.14
CA ILE A 77 -9.74 12.34 -5.22
C ILE A 77 -10.99 12.66 -6.03
N LYS A 78 -11.95 11.77 -5.99
CA LYS A 78 -13.23 12.00 -6.66
C LYS A 78 -14.07 12.98 -5.83
N PHE A 79 -14.39 14.09 -6.43
CA PHE A 79 -15.28 15.08 -5.80
C PHE A 79 -16.01 15.94 -6.82
#